data_94e23dde78032d0ad921ae7e2d0d114a
#
_entry.id   94e23dde78032d0ad921ae7e2d0d114a
#
_cell.length_a   1.000
_cell.length_b   1.000
_cell.length_c   1.000
_cell.angle_alpha   90.00
_cell.angle_beta   90.00
_cell.angle_gamma   90.00
#
_symmetry.space_group_name_H-M   'P 1'
#
loop_
_entity.id
_entity.type
_entity.pdbx_description
1 polymer ?
#
loop_
_entity_poly.entity_id
_entity_poly.type
_entity_poly.pdbx_seq_one_letter_code
_entity_poly.pdbx_strand_id
1 'polypeptide(L)'
;QITFQMKYLLNIKVGVCEDAIFFVDPIENMNKLYTQRQRWQRGSLEVSHLFLKNKLKARNMFTNVGVRTLVYDHTFAFPRMIWYLALVCLLLMNYSFKQIGISTLVLYGMYVVIGIFYYLSTVGFLKKFKDIRRYYAKQWYVLPLMPLFNLLVFFIRFAGVVNSIQTDSAWKTKDFTQEKQIFKKTLTKDWLGVMGVIRKIRRYVNNEGEKIEEK
;
A
#
# COMPACT_ATOMS: atom_id res chain seq x y z
N GLN A 1 6.21 17.63 5.72
CA GLN A 1 6.18 18.95 5.05
C GLN A 1 7.27 19.88 5.59
N ILE A 2 7.33 20.15 6.91
CA ILE A 2 8.31 21.07 7.55
C ILE A 2 9.75 20.73 7.14
N THR A 3 10.16 19.47 7.21
CA THR A 3 11.50 19.02 6.81
C THR A 3 11.84 19.39 5.36
N PHE A 4 10.88 19.27 4.45
CA PHE A 4 11.04 19.63 3.04
C PHE A 4 11.13 21.16 2.88
N GLN A 5 10.30 21.92 3.60
CA GLN A 5 10.36 23.38 3.60
C GLN A 5 11.73 23.87 4.09
N MET A 6 12.19 23.36 5.22
CA MET A 6 13.52 23.71 5.77
C MET A 6 14.63 23.41 4.76
N LYS A 7 14.60 22.24 4.13
CA LYS A 7 15.65 21.79 3.21
C LYS A 7 15.61 22.48 1.85
N TYR A 8 14.41 22.69 1.28
CA TYR A 8 14.29 23.13 -0.12
C TYR A 8 13.93 24.61 -0.28
N LEU A 9 13.28 25.23 0.69
CA LEU A 9 12.97 26.66 0.65
C LEU A 9 14.01 27.49 1.41
N LEU A 10 14.40 27.03 2.59
CA LEU A 10 15.32 27.77 3.46
C LEU A 10 16.76 27.31 3.36
N ASN A 11 17.02 26.22 2.60
CA ASN A 11 18.35 25.60 2.45
C ASN A 11 19.06 25.29 3.77
N ILE A 12 18.30 24.93 4.80
CA ILE A 12 18.82 24.59 6.13
C ILE A 12 19.13 23.09 6.18
N LYS A 13 20.24 22.73 6.81
CA LYS A 13 20.58 21.33 7.09
C LYS A 13 19.64 20.78 8.16
N VAL A 14 19.03 19.65 7.88
CA VAL A 14 18.14 18.94 8.82
C VAL A 14 18.90 17.70 9.33
N GLY A 15 19.03 17.61 10.64
CA GLY A 15 19.64 16.45 11.33
C GLY A 15 18.60 15.58 12.01
N VAL A 16 19.02 14.39 12.45
CA VAL A 16 18.23 13.46 13.26
C VAL A 16 18.74 13.52 14.69
N CYS A 17 17.85 13.68 15.65
CA CYS A 17 18.16 13.58 17.06
C CYS A 17 17.84 12.15 17.52
N GLU A 18 18.87 11.32 17.73
CA GLU A 18 18.71 9.90 18.08
C GLU A 18 18.17 9.68 19.50
N ASP A 19 18.33 10.67 20.38
CA ASP A 19 17.89 10.58 21.77
C ASP A 19 16.47 11.12 22.00
N ALA A 20 15.85 11.72 20.96
CA ALA A 20 14.49 12.24 21.03
C ALA A 20 13.47 11.10 20.76
N ILE A 21 12.87 10.60 21.82
CA ILE A 21 11.81 9.59 21.74
C ILE A 21 10.49 10.20 22.20
N PHE A 22 9.44 9.96 21.43
CA PHE A 22 8.09 10.32 21.81
C PHE A 22 7.16 9.11 21.68
N PHE A 23 6.17 9.03 22.53
CA PHE A 23 5.18 7.98 22.53
C PHE A 23 3.89 8.49 21.89
N VAL A 24 3.26 7.64 21.12
CA VAL A 24 1.96 7.90 20.51
C VAL A 24 0.97 6.82 20.93
N ASP A 25 -0.31 7.17 20.98
CA ASP A 25 -1.35 6.21 21.28
C ASP A 25 -1.38 5.06 20.27
N PRO A 26 -1.60 3.82 20.72
CA PRO A 26 -1.68 2.68 19.84
C PRO A 26 -2.91 2.76 18.93
N ILE A 27 -2.81 2.15 17.78
CA ILE A 27 -3.92 2.06 16.83
C ILE A 27 -4.87 0.95 17.31
N GLU A 28 -6.03 1.32 17.77
CA GLU A 28 -6.99 0.40 18.41
C GLU A 28 -7.89 -0.34 17.41
N ASN A 29 -8.13 0.23 16.23
CA ASN A 29 -9.07 -0.33 15.27
C ASN A 29 -8.68 -0.06 13.82
N MET A 30 -9.30 -0.82 12.90
CA MET A 30 -9.04 -0.72 11.47
C MET A 30 -9.37 0.65 10.87
N ASN A 31 -10.39 1.34 11.36
CA ASN A 31 -10.74 2.67 10.86
C ASN A 31 -9.64 3.69 11.18
N LYS A 32 -9.09 3.65 12.40
CA LYS A 32 -7.95 4.50 12.79
C LYS A 32 -6.71 4.17 11.97
N LEU A 33 -6.41 2.88 11.77
CA LEU A 33 -5.29 2.43 10.93
C LEU A 33 -5.43 2.94 9.50
N TYR A 34 -6.60 2.72 8.91
CA TYR A 34 -6.91 3.11 7.54
C TYR A 34 -6.75 4.61 7.33
N THR A 35 -7.43 5.42 8.16
CA THR A 35 -7.40 6.87 8.09
C THR A 35 -6.00 7.43 8.29
N GLN A 36 -5.23 6.88 9.24
CA GLN A 36 -3.86 7.31 9.50
C GLN A 36 -2.93 6.99 8.32
N ARG A 37 -2.98 5.77 7.79
CA ARG A 37 -2.13 5.35 6.67
C ARG A 37 -2.48 6.06 5.38
N GLN A 38 -3.76 6.30 5.12
CA GLN A 38 -4.19 7.12 3.99
C GLN A 38 -3.69 8.55 4.07
N ARG A 39 -3.85 9.21 5.23
CA ARG A 39 -3.32 10.58 5.42
C ARG A 39 -1.82 10.65 5.19
N TRP A 40 -1.06 9.70 5.71
CA TRP A 40 0.39 9.67 5.50
C TRP A 40 0.74 9.47 4.02
N GLN A 41 0.06 8.57 3.34
CA GLN A 41 0.31 8.31 1.93
C GLN A 41 -0.02 9.52 1.06
N ARG A 42 -1.20 10.11 1.25
CA ARG A 42 -1.65 11.30 0.51
C ARG A 42 -0.75 12.50 0.79
N GLY A 43 -0.47 12.79 2.05
CA GLY A 43 0.44 13.88 2.43
C GLY A 43 1.86 13.70 1.88
N SER A 44 2.36 12.46 1.82
CA SER A 44 3.67 12.17 1.21
C SER A 44 3.66 12.46 -0.30
N LEU A 45 2.60 12.07 -1.02
CA LEU A 45 2.45 12.33 -2.46
C LEU A 45 2.36 13.83 -2.75
N GLU A 46 1.56 14.55 -1.97
CA GLU A 46 1.40 16.01 -2.11
C GLU A 46 2.70 16.77 -1.87
N VAL A 47 3.40 16.45 -0.78
CA VAL A 47 4.72 17.04 -0.49
C VAL A 47 5.72 16.71 -1.60
N SER A 48 5.68 15.49 -2.11
CA SER A 48 6.53 15.08 -3.22
C SER A 48 6.22 15.85 -4.50
N HIS A 49 4.96 16.04 -4.81
CA HIS A 49 4.54 16.84 -5.96
C HIS A 49 5.02 18.28 -5.84
N LEU A 50 4.81 18.91 -4.69
CA LEU A 50 5.19 20.32 -4.46
C LEU A 50 6.70 20.57 -4.56
N PHE A 51 7.52 19.69 -3.94
CA PHE A 51 8.95 19.96 -3.80
C PHE A 51 9.85 19.19 -4.79
N LEU A 52 9.36 18.11 -5.37
CA LEU A 52 10.16 17.22 -6.20
C LEU A 52 9.73 17.16 -7.66
N LYS A 53 8.63 17.81 -8.06
CA LYS A 53 8.09 17.80 -9.44
C LYS A 53 9.17 18.02 -10.50
N ASN A 54 10.05 19.00 -10.32
CA ASN A 54 11.10 19.32 -11.27
C ASN A 54 12.43 18.57 -11.02
N LYS A 55 12.49 17.75 -9.96
CA LYS A 55 13.71 17.04 -9.53
C LYS A 55 13.63 15.53 -9.72
N LEU A 56 12.51 15.02 -10.23
CA LEU A 56 12.28 13.59 -10.51
C LEU A 56 13.03 13.13 -11.79
N LYS A 57 14.34 13.38 -11.85
CA LYS A 57 15.23 12.84 -12.90
C LYS A 57 15.95 11.62 -12.34
N ALA A 58 16.21 10.61 -13.18
CA ALA A 58 16.92 9.39 -12.79
C ALA A 58 18.25 9.67 -12.07
N ARG A 59 19.00 10.69 -12.51
CA ARG A 59 20.26 11.13 -11.86
C ARG A 59 20.03 11.55 -10.39
N ASN A 60 18.91 12.20 -10.07
CA ASN A 60 18.62 12.69 -8.73
C ASN A 60 18.20 11.57 -7.76
N MET A 61 17.88 10.38 -8.28
CA MET A 61 17.55 9.21 -7.48
C MET A 61 18.71 8.80 -6.56
N PHE A 62 19.95 8.99 -7.03
CA PHE A 62 21.15 8.66 -6.26
C PHE A 62 21.67 9.82 -5.41
N THR A 63 21.50 11.05 -5.84
CA THR A 63 22.07 12.23 -5.19
C THR A 63 21.12 12.96 -4.26
N ASN A 64 19.81 12.90 -4.50
CA ASN A 64 18.81 13.63 -3.72
C ASN A 64 18.08 12.70 -2.74
N VAL A 65 18.30 12.91 -1.44
CA VAL A 65 17.68 12.09 -0.37
C VAL A 65 16.15 12.11 -0.46
N GLY A 66 15.52 13.25 -0.78
CA GLY A 66 14.07 13.34 -0.89
C GLY A 66 13.52 12.50 -2.05
N VAL A 67 14.16 12.56 -3.23
CA VAL A 67 13.80 11.73 -4.38
C VAL A 67 14.00 10.26 -4.07
N ARG A 68 15.12 9.92 -3.43
CA ARG A 68 15.42 8.54 -3.02
C ARG A 68 14.39 7.99 -2.05
N THR A 69 14.04 8.74 -1.00
CA THR A 69 13.01 8.34 -0.03
C THR A 69 11.67 8.13 -0.71
N LEU A 70 11.27 9.04 -1.61
CA LEU A 70 10.05 8.90 -2.38
C LEU A 70 10.04 7.61 -3.22
N VAL A 71 11.12 7.35 -3.96
CA VAL A 71 11.25 6.16 -4.79
C VAL A 71 11.24 4.90 -3.92
N TYR A 72 11.99 4.87 -2.82
CA TYR A 72 12.00 3.72 -1.93
C TYR A 72 10.64 3.48 -1.27
N ASP A 73 10.03 4.50 -0.69
CA ASP A 73 8.73 4.36 -0.01
C ASP A 73 7.60 3.95 -0.95
N HIS A 74 7.60 4.49 -2.18
CA HIS A 74 6.53 4.20 -3.13
C HIS A 74 6.84 3.03 -4.04
N THR A 75 8.09 2.89 -4.51
CA THR A 75 8.48 1.85 -5.46
C THR A 75 8.63 0.49 -4.78
N PHE A 76 9.17 0.41 -3.56
CA PHE A 76 9.29 -0.88 -2.86
C PHE A 76 7.96 -1.41 -2.28
N ALA A 77 6.94 -0.58 -2.14
CA ALA A 77 5.60 -1.09 -1.89
C ALA A 77 5.00 -1.77 -3.14
N PHE A 78 5.28 -1.25 -4.35
CA PHE A 78 4.80 -1.78 -5.62
C PHE A 78 5.45 -3.10 -6.06
N PRO A 79 6.77 -3.36 -5.92
CA PRO A 79 7.35 -4.67 -6.22
C PRO A 79 6.71 -5.81 -5.46
N ARG A 80 6.27 -5.59 -4.22
CA ARG A 80 5.50 -6.60 -3.48
C ARG A 80 4.21 -6.95 -4.18
N MET A 81 3.52 -5.97 -4.75
CA MET A 81 2.32 -6.18 -5.55
C MET A 81 2.63 -6.92 -6.86
N ILE A 82 3.76 -6.62 -7.51
CA ILE A 82 4.19 -7.32 -8.73
C ILE A 82 4.34 -8.82 -8.45
N TRP A 83 4.93 -9.21 -7.33
CA TRP A 83 5.04 -10.62 -6.94
C TRP A 83 3.68 -11.27 -6.69
N TYR A 84 2.74 -10.60 -6.05
CA TYR A 84 1.39 -11.13 -5.87
C TYR A 84 0.63 -11.24 -7.21
N LEU A 85 0.77 -10.23 -8.08
CA LEU A 85 0.24 -10.32 -9.45
C LEU A 85 0.89 -11.45 -10.24
N ALA A 86 2.20 -11.64 -10.13
CA ALA A 86 2.91 -12.75 -10.78
C ALA A 86 2.37 -14.12 -10.31
N LEU A 87 2.08 -14.29 -9.01
CA LEU A 87 1.44 -15.52 -8.51
C LEU A 87 0.05 -15.73 -9.11
N VAL A 88 -0.75 -14.67 -9.24
CA VAL A 88 -2.05 -14.75 -9.93
C VAL A 88 -1.89 -15.08 -11.41
N CYS A 89 -0.92 -14.47 -12.09
CA CYS A 89 -0.61 -14.81 -13.50
C CYS A 89 -0.20 -16.27 -13.65
N LEU A 90 0.62 -16.81 -12.76
CA LEU A 90 0.98 -18.25 -12.77
C LEU A 90 -0.26 -19.14 -12.63
N LEU A 91 -1.21 -18.73 -11.78
CA LEU A 91 -2.49 -19.44 -11.65
C LEU A 91 -3.28 -19.42 -12.97
N LEU A 92 -3.38 -18.26 -13.63
CA LEU A 92 -4.07 -18.11 -14.91
C LEU A 92 -3.39 -18.85 -16.06
N MET A 93 -2.07 -19.05 -15.99
CA MET A 93 -1.28 -19.81 -16.95
C MET A 93 -1.31 -21.32 -16.70
N ASN A 94 -2.21 -21.81 -15.84
CA ASN A 94 -2.40 -23.22 -15.50
C ASN A 94 -1.16 -23.90 -14.88
N TYR A 95 -0.30 -23.15 -14.18
CA TYR A 95 0.74 -23.77 -13.36
C TYR A 95 0.10 -24.56 -12.22
N SER A 96 0.75 -25.65 -11.81
CA SER A 96 0.21 -26.51 -10.76
C SER A 96 0.09 -25.77 -9.42
N PHE A 97 -0.99 -26.01 -8.70
CA PHE A 97 -1.21 -25.43 -7.36
C PHE A 97 -0.06 -25.73 -6.40
N LYS A 98 0.62 -26.87 -6.56
CA LYS A 98 1.80 -27.23 -5.79
C LYS A 98 2.96 -26.23 -6.02
N GLN A 99 3.25 -25.91 -7.27
CA GLN A 99 4.32 -24.94 -7.62
C GLN A 99 3.99 -23.53 -7.09
N ILE A 100 2.75 -23.08 -7.27
CA ILE A 100 2.28 -21.79 -6.79
C ILE A 100 2.37 -21.74 -5.26
N GLY A 101 1.96 -22.80 -4.56
CA GLY A 101 2.04 -22.90 -3.10
C GLY A 101 3.48 -22.83 -2.60
N ILE A 102 4.40 -23.56 -3.23
CA ILE A 102 5.84 -23.52 -2.89
C ILE A 102 6.40 -22.12 -3.14
N SER A 103 6.12 -21.50 -4.29
CA SER A 103 6.57 -20.14 -4.61
C SER A 103 6.07 -19.10 -3.61
N THR A 104 4.81 -19.22 -3.19
CA THR A 104 4.22 -18.36 -2.17
C THR A 104 4.91 -18.55 -0.82
N LEU A 105 5.18 -19.78 -0.42
CA LEU A 105 5.86 -20.09 0.83
C LEU A 105 7.30 -19.55 0.86
N VAL A 106 8.05 -19.72 -0.23
CA VAL A 106 9.41 -19.18 -0.38
C VAL A 106 9.38 -17.66 -0.31
N LEU A 107 8.48 -17.01 -1.03
CA LEU A 107 8.32 -15.55 -1.00
C LEU A 107 7.99 -15.05 0.42
N TYR A 108 7.06 -15.72 1.09
CA TYR A 108 6.71 -15.40 2.47
C TYR A 108 7.90 -15.54 3.41
N GLY A 109 8.65 -16.65 3.31
CA GLY A 109 9.86 -16.89 4.10
C GLY A 109 10.91 -15.80 3.89
N MET A 110 11.14 -15.36 2.65
CA MET A 110 12.05 -14.25 2.36
C MET A 110 11.62 -12.95 3.08
N TYR A 111 10.33 -12.63 3.11
CA TYR A 111 9.83 -11.45 3.83
C TYR A 111 10.00 -11.58 5.36
N VAL A 112 9.85 -12.78 5.90
CA VAL A 112 10.11 -13.04 7.34
C VAL A 112 11.60 -12.83 7.64
N VAL A 113 12.49 -13.35 6.79
CA VAL A 113 13.96 -13.16 6.96
C VAL A 113 14.34 -11.67 6.92
N ILE A 114 13.81 -10.92 5.95
CA ILE A 114 14.00 -9.46 5.90
C ILE A 114 13.47 -8.81 7.19
N GLY A 115 12.31 -9.24 7.67
CA GLY A 115 11.73 -8.79 8.94
C GLY A 115 12.65 -9.01 10.13
N ILE A 116 13.32 -10.17 10.19
CA ILE A 116 14.31 -10.48 11.23
C ILE A 116 15.48 -9.50 11.19
N PHE A 117 16.02 -9.18 10.01
CA PHE A 117 17.10 -8.19 9.89
C PHE A 117 16.69 -6.81 10.40
N TYR A 118 15.50 -6.34 10.05
CA TYR A 118 14.98 -5.07 10.56
C TYR A 118 14.76 -5.10 12.06
N TYR A 119 14.26 -6.20 12.60
CA TYR A 119 14.06 -6.39 14.03
C TYR A 119 15.39 -6.33 14.78
N LEU A 120 16.40 -7.08 14.34
CA LEU A 120 17.72 -7.08 14.95
C LEU A 120 18.37 -5.69 14.90
N SER A 121 18.24 -5.00 13.77
CA SER A 121 18.70 -3.60 13.63
C SER A 121 18.01 -2.67 14.62
N THR A 122 16.69 -2.80 14.80
CA THR A 122 15.93 -2.01 15.77
C THR A 122 16.34 -2.31 17.21
N VAL A 123 16.48 -3.57 17.57
CA VAL A 123 16.97 -3.99 18.91
C VAL A 123 18.40 -3.46 19.13
N GLY A 124 19.22 -3.43 18.08
CA GLY A 124 20.55 -2.83 18.10
C GLY A 124 20.53 -1.32 18.33
N PHE A 125 19.66 -0.61 17.64
CA PHE A 125 19.49 0.84 17.80
C PHE A 125 19.00 1.21 19.20
N LEU A 126 18.10 0.43 19.78
CA LEU A 126 17.54 0.65 21.12
C LEU A 126 18.49 0.32 22.27
N LYS A 127 19.81 0.12 22.03
CA LYS A 127 20.78 -0.22 23.11
C LYS A 127 20.83 0.83 24.22
N LYS A 128 20.66 2.10 23.88
CA LYS A 128 20.64 3.20 24.85
C LYS A 128 19.41 3.18 25.78
N PHE A 129 18.29 2.60 25.35
CA PHE A 129 17.00 2.59 26.01
C PHE A 129 16.63 1.20 26.52
N LYS A 130 17.22 0.80 27.66
CA LYS A 130 17.17 -0.59 28.17
C LYS A 130 15.74 -1.15 28.32
N ASP A 131 14.82 -0.37 28.83
CA ASP A 131 13.44 -0.85 29.09
C ASP A 131 12.65 -1.03 27.80
N ILE A 132 12.75 -0.05 26.87
CA ILE A 132 12.13 -0.13 25.56
C ILE A 132 12.72 -1.30 24.76
N ARG A 133 14.04 -1.47 24.80
CA ARG A 133 14.73 -2.59 24.17
C ARG A 133 14.24 -3.93 24.70
N ARG A 134 14.11 -4.08 26.03
CA ARG A 134 13.63 -5.33 26.66
C ARG A 134 12.19 -5.63 26.27
N TYR A 135 11.33 -4.62 26.24
CA TYR A 135 9.96 -4.76 25.78
C TYR A 135 9.91 -5.19 24.31
N TYR A 136 10.63 -4.48 23.44
CA TYR A 136 10.66 -4.76 22.01
C TYR A 136 11.24 -6.15 21.70
N ALA A 137 12.31 -6.53 22.40
CA ALA A 137 12.94 -7.84 22.23
C ALA A 137 12.02 -9.03 22.60
N LYS A 138 11.03 -8.84 23.47
CA LYS A 138 10.02 -9.85 23.78
C LYS A 138 8.99 -10.06 22.66
N GLN A 139 8.86 -9.13 21.71
CA GLN A 139 7.84 -9.15 20.67
C GLN A 139 8.29 -9.92 19.40
N TRP A 140 9.30 -10.77 19.48
CA TRP A 140 9.83 -11.54 18.34
C TRP A 140 8.76 -12.40 17.64
N TYR A 141 7.74 -12.85 18.36
CA TYR A 141 6.64 -13.67 17.83
C TYR A 141 5.75 -12.92 16.82
N VAL A 142 5.85 -11.60 16.75
CA VAL A 142 5.14 -10.80 15.75
C VAL A 142 5.78 -10.90 14.37
N LEU A 143 7.07 -11.28 14.28
CA LEU A 143 7.82 -11.32 13.02
C LEU A 143 7.15 -12.16 11.92
N PRO A 144 6.67 -13.37 12.19
CA PRO A 144 5.97 -14.15 11.17
C PRO A 144 4.70 -13.47 10.64
N LEU A 145 4.02 -12.65 11.44
CA LEU A 145 2.80 -11.94 11.04
C LEU A 145 3.06 -10.65 10.25
N MET A 146 4.29 -10.11 10.32
CA MET A 146 4.65 -8.86 9.67
C MET A 146 4.42 -8.84 8.14
N PRO A 147 4.70 -9.91 7.37
CA PRO A 147 4.41 -9.90 5.95
C PRO A 147 2.93 -9.72 5.64
N LEU A 148 2.02 -10.36 6.41
CA LEU A 148 0.57 -10.21 6.25
C LEU A 148 0.11 -8.80 6.62
N PHE A 149 0.60 -8.26 7.72
CA PHE A 149 0.31 -6.88 8.10
C PHE A 149 0.78 -5.88 7.03
N ASN A 150 1.98 -6.06 6.49
CA ASN A 150 2.51 -5.22 5.43
C ASN A 150 1.70 -5.33 4.13
N LEU A 151 1.16 -6.51 3.82
CA LEU A 151 0.24 -6.68 2.69
C LEU A 151 -1.06 -5.89 2.91
N LEU A 152 -1.64 -5.98 4.10
CA LEU A 152 -2.83 -5.18 4.45
C LEU A 152 -2.56 -3.68 4.31
N VAL A 153 -1.46 -3.21 4.91
CA VAL A 153 -1.05 -1.79 4.84
C VAL A 153 -0.79 -1.37 3.39
N PHE A 154 -0.27 -2.27 2.55
CA PHE A 154 -0.09 -1.99 1.13
C PHE A 154 -1.43 -1.65 0.45
N PHE A 155 -2.49 -2.44 0.63
CA PHE A 155 -3.81 -2.15 0.05
C PHE A 155 -4.38 -0.82 0.56
N ILE A 156 -4.20 -0.52 1.85
CA ILE A 156 -4.62 0.76 2.41
C ILE A 156 -3.86 1.93 1.75
N ARG A 157 -2.55 1.79 1.55
CA ARG A 157 -1.72 2.80 0.87
C ARG A 157 -2.11 2.96 -0.59
N PHE A 158 -2.39 1.85 -1.28
CA PHE A 158 -2.84 1.87 -2.66
C PHE A 158 -4.18 2.62 -2.81
N ALA A 159 -5.15 2.35 -1.93
CA ALA A 159 -6.38 3.13 -1.87
C ALA A 159 -6.11 4.63 -1.64
N GLY A 160 -5.11 4.98 -0.80
CA GLY A 160 -4.67 6.35 -0.61
C GLY A 160 -4.11 7.01 -1.88
N VAL A 161 -3.38 6.25 -2.71
CA VAL A 161 -2.89 6.73 -4.02
C VAL A 161 -4.06 7.00 -4.96
N VAL A 162 -4.99 6.06 -5.09
CA VAL A 162 -6.18 6.23 -5.95
C VAL A 162 -7.01 7.43 -5.51
N ASN A 163 -7.26 7.56 -4.21
CA ASN A 163 -8.02 8.69 -3.66
C ASN A 163 -7.30 10.04 -3.86
N SER A 164 -5.96 10.06 -3.91
CA SER A 164 -5.20 11.30 -4.14
C SER A 164 -5.31 11.81 -5.58
N ILE A 165 -5.66 10.95 -6.54
CA ILE A 165 -5.90 11.34 -7.93
C ILE A 165 -7.25 12.05 -8.06
N GLN A 166 -8.23 11.65 -7.24
CA GLN A 166 -9.61 12.16 -7.34
C GLN A 166 -9.86 13.41 -6.50
N THR A 167 -9.15 13.57 -5.40
CA THR A 167 -9.39 14.65 -4.43
C THR A 167 -8.07 15.14 -3.82
N ASP A 168 -8.01 16.44 -3.58
CA ASP A 168 -6.89 17.03 -2.81
C ASP A 168 -6.82 16.45 -1.40
N SER A 169 -5.63 16.48 -0.78
CA SER A 169 -5.45 15.97 0.56
C SER A 169 -6.17 16.86 1.56
N ALA A 170 -7.33 16.42 2.03
CA ALA A 170 -8.07 17.06 3.10
C ALA A 170 -7.73 16.42 4.45
N TRP A 171 -7.82 17.22 5.53
CA TRP A 171 -7.64 16.72 6.90
C TRP A 171 -8.63 15.61 7.25
N LYS A 172 -9.87 15.69 6.71
CA LYS A 172 -10.90 14.66 6.87
C LYS A 172 -10.81 13.68 5.71
N THR A 173 -10.33 12.47 5.99
CA THR A 173 -10.40 11.32 5.07
C THR A 173 -11.62 10.49 5.41
N LYS A 174 -12.16 9.78 4.40
CA LYS A 174 -13.25 8.82 4.63
C LYS A 174 -12.74 7.67 5.48
N ASP A 175 -13.58 7.15 6.37
CA ASP A 175 -13.29 5.97 7.16
C ASP A 175 -13.38 4.70 6.30
N PHE A 176 -12.68 3.64 6.72
CA PHE A 176 -12.71 2.34 6.04
C PHE A 176 -14.14 1.81 5.87
N THR A 177 -15.00 1.99 6.88
CA THR A 177 -16.41 1.58 6.83
C THR A 177 -17.19 2.34 5.76
N GLN A 178 -16.96 3.64 5.62
CA GLN A 178 -17.59 4.48 4.60
C GLN A 178 -17.12 4.08 3.20
N GLU A 179 -15.83 3.85 3.00
CA GLU A 179 -15.30 3.41 1.71
C GLU A 179 -15.80 2.01 1.33
N LYS A 180 -15.87 1.10 2.29
CA LYS A 180 -16.46 -0.24 2.08
C LYS A 180 -17.92 -0.16 1.62
N GLN A 181 -18.70 0.74 2.20
CA GLN A 181 -20.09 0.96 1.79
C GLN A 181 -20.18 1.55 0.37
N ILE A 182 -19.35 2.55 0.06
CA ILE A 182 -19.28 3.15 -1.28
C ILE A 182 -18.87 2.08 -2.30
N PHE A 183 -17.81 1.30 -2.01
CA PHE A 183 -17.36 0.23 -2.89
C PHE A 183 -18.45 -0.81 -3.14
N LYS A 184 -19.14 -1.28 -2.09
CA LYS A 184 -20.26 -2.22 -2.23
C LYS A 184 -21.38 -1.64 -3.11
N LYS A 185 -21.74 -0.37 -2.89
CA LYS A 185 -22.75 0.32 -3.68
C LYS A 185 -22.36 0.46 -5.16
N THR A 186 -21.11 0.83 -5.42
CA THR A 186 -20.57 0.96 -6.78
C THR A 186 -20.53 -0.41 -7.47
N LEU A 187 -20.00 -1.42 -6.81
CA LEU A 187 -19.94 -2.79 -7.35
C LEU A 187 -21.34 -3.32 -7.69
N THR A 188 -22.33 -3.09 -6.83
CA THR A 188 -23.71 -3.50 -7.09
C THR A 188 -24.28 -2.75 -8.31
N LYS A 189 -24.00 -1.46 -8.43
CA LYS A 189 -24.45 -0.66 -9.58
C LYS A 189 -23.81 -1.14 -10.88
N ASP A 190 -22.50 -1.39 -10.88
CA ASP A 190 -21.76 -1.85 -12.05
C ASP A 190 -22.20 -3.25 -12.44
N TRP A 191 -22.41 -4.14 -11.47
CA TRP A 191 -22.95 -5.49 -11.69
C TRP A 191 -24.34 -5.45 -12.34
N LEU A 192 -25.23 -4.59 -11.86
CA LEU A 192 -26.56 -4.40 -12.46
C LEU A 192 -26.45 -3.85 -13.89
N GLY A 193 -25.48 -2.98 -14.17
CA GLY A 193 -25.18 -2.49 -15.52
C GLY A 193 -24.75 -3.62 -16.45
N VAL A 194 -23.79 -4.44 -16.03
CA VAL A 194 -23.29 -5.61 -16.80
C VAL A 194 -24.43 -6.61 -17.06
N MET A 195 -25.22 -6.94 -16.04
CA MET A 195 -26.37 -7.83 -16.19
C MET A 195 -27.43 -7.26 -17.12
N GLY A 196 -27.58 -5.93 -17.16
CA GLY A 196 -28.45 -5.25 -18.12
C GLY A 196 -27.99 -5.45 -19.57
N VAL A 197 -26.67 -5.34 -19.83
CA VAL A 197 -26.08 -5.59 -21.15
C VAL A 197 -26.25 -7.05 -21.54
N ILE A 198 -25.96 -8.00 -20.66
CA ILE A 198 -26.11 -9.44 -20.90
C ILE A 198 -27.58 -9.76 -21.25
N ARG A 199 -28.56 -9.20 -20.54
CA ARG A 199 -29.98 -9.39 -20.86
C ARG A 199 -30.35 -8.83 -22.22
N LYS A 200 -29.78 -7.69 -22.65
CA LYS A 200 -30.01 -7.13 -23.99
C LYS A 200 -29.44 -8.05 -25.07
N ILE A 201 -28.21 -8.53 -24.90
CA ILE A 201 -27.58 -9.47 -25.84
C ILE A 201 -28.42 -10.76 -25.94
N ARG A 202 -28.83 -11.33 -24.79
CA ARG A 202 -29.65 -12.55 -24.79
C ARG A 202 -30.99 -12.37 -25.50
N ARG A 203 -31.67 -11.22 -25.33
CA ARG A 203 -32.89 -10.92 -26.07
C ARG A 203 -32.64 -10.81 -27.57
N TYR A 204 -31.55 -10.15 -27.96
CA TYR A 204 -31.20 -10.00 -29.38
C TYR A 204 -30.96 -11.36 -30.03
N VAL A 205 -30.17 -12.23 -29.40
CA VAL A 205 -29.89 -13.60 -29.89
C VAL A 205 -31.16 -14.45 -29.96
N ASN A 206 -32.05 -14.40 -28.97
CA ASN A 206 -33.29 -15.15 -28.99
C ASN A 206 -34.23 -14.65 -30.08
N ASN A 207 -34.36 -13.34 -30.31
CA ASN A 207 -35.21 -12.79 -31.37
C ASN A 207 -34.68 -13.11 -32.79
N GLU A 208 -33.35 -13.26 -32.96
CA GLU A 208 -32.81 -13.75 -34.23
C GLU A 208 -33.06 -15.27 -34.42
N GLY A 209 -33.05 -16.07 -33.34
CA GLY A 209 -33.40 -17.48 -33.37
C GLY A 209 -34.82 -17.72 -33.82
N GLU A 210 -35.80 -16.97 -33.28
CA GLU A 210 -37.20 -17.07 -33.70
C GLU A 210 -37.44 -16.71 -35.19
N LYS A 211 -36.68 -15.75 -35.73
CA LYS A 211 -36.78 -15.38 -37.17
C LYS A 211 -36.19 -16.41 -38.13
N ILE A 212 -35.34 -17.30 -37.64
CA ILE A 212 -34.73 -18.41 -38.44
C ILE A 212 -35.65 -19.62 -38.46
N GLU A 213 -36.45 -19.85 -37.41
CA GLU A 213 -37.42 -20.95 -37.36
C GLU A 213 -38.72 -20.65 -38.15
N GLU A 214 -39.01 -19.36 -38.44
CA GLU A 214 -40.17 -19.00 -39.27
C GLU A 214 -39.91 -18.95 -40.81
N LYS A 215 -38.72 -19.34 -41.26
CA LYS A 215 -38.33 -19.43 -42.67
C LYS A 215 -38.10 -20.89 -43.07
#